data_7252658237e0ea86eeada75754807470
#
_entry.id   7252658237e0ea86eeada75754807470
#
_cell.length_a   1.000
_cell.length_b   1.000
_cell.length_c   1.000
_cell.angle_alpha   90.00
_cell.angle_beta   90.00
_cell.angle_gamma   90.00
#
_symmetry.space_group_name_H-M   'P 1'
#
loop_
_entity.id
_entity.type
_entity.pdbx_description
1 polymer ?
#
loop_
_entity_poly.entity_id
_entity_poly.type
_entity_poly.pdbx_seq_one_letter_code
_entity_poly.pdbx_strand_id
1 'polypeptide(L)'
;MKRITWLSSADAPDWFPDPESALDEPPGLLAAGGDLTPQRLLAAYRRGIFPWYSPGQPVLWWSPDPREVLFPAEFRRSRSLDKAMRNRGVTVTFDCDFAAVVDACAAPRDAAGGTWITPEMRAAYVALHALELAHSVEARRDGELIGGLYGVALGGIFFGESMFARARDASKIALAVLVENCAARDIHLIDCQLASAHL
;
A
#
# COMPACT_ATOMS: atom_id res chain seq x y z
N MET A 1 8.52 3.28 29.97
CA MET A 1 7.24 3.11 29.26
C MET A 1 7.31 3.98 28.01
N LYS A 2 7.25 3.40 26.81
CA LYS A 2 7.23 4.15 25.54
C LYS A 2 5.97 5.02 25.50
N ARG A 3 6.07 6.19 24.85
CA ARG A 3 4.96 7.15 24.75
C ARG A 3 4.76 7.52 23.28
N ILE A 4 3.51 7.71 22.88
CA ILE A 4 3.18 8.20 21.54
C ILE A 4 3.64 9.65 21.39
N THR A 5 4.28 9.93 20.26
CA THR A 5 4.69 11.29 19.89
C THR A 5 3.57 11.95 19.09
N TRP A 6 3.22 13.19 19.44
CA TRP A 6 2.28 14.00 18.68
C TRP A 6 3.03 14.88 17.68
N LEU A 7 2.70 14.74 16.41
CA LEU A 7 3.19 15.58 15.33
C LEU A 7 2.24 16.75 15.11
N SER A 8 2.80 17.94 14.94
CA SER A 8 2.08 19.10 14.45
C SER A 8 2.22 19.22 12.93
N SER A 9 1.23 19.78 12.26
CA SER A 9 1.37 20.17 10.86
C SER A 9 2.41 21.28 10.64
N ALA A 10 2.79 21.99 11.72
CA ALA A 10 3.83 23.02 11.71
C ALA A 10 5.25 22.45 11.91
N ASP A 11 5.38 21.17 12.31
CA ASP A 11 6.68 20.52 12.41
C ASP A 11 7.27 20.29 11.01
N ALA A 12 8.61 20.25 10.92
CA ALA A 12 9.29 19.94 9.67
C ALA A 12 8.76 18.61 9.09
N PRO A 13 8.39 18.56 7.79
CA PRO A 13 7.77 17.38 7.20
C PRO A 13 8.64 16.12 7.30
N ASP A 14 9.95 16.26 7.37
CA ASP A 14 10.93 15.19 7.48
C ASP A 14 11.22 14.75 8.92
N TRP A 15 10.65 15.45 9.91
CA TRP A 15 10.82 15.08 11.31
C TRP A 15 9.84 13.99 11.73
N PHE A 16 10.40 12.89 12.21
CA PHE A 16 9.68 11.77 12.87
C PHE A 16 10.53 11.29 14.07
N PRO A 17 9.89 10.75 15.11
CA PRO A 17 10.62 10.04 16.16
C PRO A 17 11.35 8.82 15.59
N ASP A 18 12.30 8.28 16.35
CA ASP A 18 13.01 7.07 15.99
C ASP A 18 12.03 5.90 15.88
N PRO A 19 12.02 5.12 14.75
CA PRO A 19 11.17 3.94 14.61
C PRO A 19 11.30 2.94 15.77
N GLU A 20 12.47 2.81 16.40
CA GLU A 20 12.68 1.95 17.57
C GLU A 20 11.89 2.39 18.81
N SER A 21 11.40 3.64 18.80
CA SER A 21 10.53 4.15 19.87
C SER A 21 9.06 3.78 19.71
N ALA A 22 8.68 3.08 18.62
CA ALA A 22 7.32 2.61 18.40
C ALA A 22 6.82 1.78 19.59
N LEU A 23 5.52 1.90 19.91
CA LEU A 23 4.92 1.24 21.05
C LEU A 23 4.95 -0.29 20.88
N ASP A 24 5.01 -0.98 22.00
CA ASP A 24 4.84 -2.44 22.06
C ASP A 24 3.34 -2.82 22.07
N GLU A 25 2.45 -1.90 22.56
CA GLU A 25 1.01 -2.07 22.58
C GLU A 25 0.31 -0.72 22.30
N PRO A 26 -0.43 -0.55 21.19
CA PRO A 26 -0.49 -1.49 20.05
C PRO A 26 0.85 -1.56 19.30
N PRO A 27 1.25 -2.78 18.82
CA PRO A 27 2.57 -2.99 18.25
C PRO A 27 2.84 -2.11 17.03
N GLY A 28 3.94 -1.35 17.05
CA GLY A 28 4.37 -0.54 15.93
C GLY A 28 3.76 0.85 15.83
N LEU A 29 2.84 1.26 16.71
CA LEU A 29 2.34 2.63 16.72
C LEU A 29 3.45 3.58 17.17
N LEU A 30 3.83 4.51 16.29
CA LEU A 30 4.97 5.39 16.48
C LEU A 30 4.56 6.83 16.85
N ALA A 31 3.63 7.40 16.11
CA ALA A 31 3.23 8.79 16.28
C ALA A 31 1.77 9.01 15.89
N ALA A 32 1.21 10.15 16.29
CA ALA A 32 -0.12 10.61 15.92
C ALA A 32 -0.10 12.08 15.49
N GLY A 33 -1.03 12.49 14.62
CA GLY A 33 -1.13 13.88 14.12
C GLY A 33 -0.26 14.14 12.90
N GLY A 34 0.09 15.40 12.68
CA GLY A 34 0.76 15.85 11.46
C GLY A 34 -0.22 15.99 10.29
N ASP A 35 0.29 15.84 9.08
CA ASP A 35 -0.46 15.96 7.82
C ASP A 35 -0.06 14.84 6.84
N LEU A 36 -0.75 14.77 5.70
CA LEU A 36 -0.50 13.81 4.62
C LEU A 36 0.12 14.48 3.38
N THR A 37 0.92 15.54 3.57
CA THR A 37 1.63 16.16 2.45
C THR A 37 2.59 15.15 1.80
N PRO A 38 2.83 15.25 0.47
CA PRO A 38 3.80 14.39 -0.20
C PRO A 38 5.17 14.39 0.47
N GLN A 39 5.64 15.52 0.96
CA GLN A 39 6.93 15.66 1.64
C GLN A 39 6.97 14.81 2.92
N ARG A 40 5.92 14.88 3.75
CA ARG A 40 5.83 14.09 4.99
C ARG A 40 5.69 12.60 4.69
N LEU A 41 4.87 12.22 3.73
CA LEU A 41 4.71 10.83 3.32
C LEU A 41 6.04 10.23 2.83
N LEU A 42 6.78 10.95 1.97
CA LEU A 42 8.07 10.48 1.48
C LEU A 42 9.11 10.35 2.61
N ALA A 43 9.13 11.31 3.54
CA ALA A 43 10.01 11.24 4.70
C ALA A 43 9.69 10.03 5.59
N ALA A 44 8.40 9.71 5.76
CA ALA A 44 7.94 8.54 6.48
C ALA A 44 8.37 7.24 5.77
N TYR A 45 8.06 7.06 4.48
CA TYR A 45 8.40 5.85 3.72
C TYR A 45 9.91 5.59 3.67
N ARG A 46 10.76 6.64 3.56
CA ARG A 46 12.24 6.50 3.64
C ARG A 46 12.73 5.87 4.94
N ARG A 47 11.92 5.90 5.99
CA ARG A 47 12.23 5.35 7.31
C ARG A 47 11.38 4.12 7.66
N GLY A 48 10.65 3.56 6.68
CA GLY A 48 9.76 2.44 6.91
C GLY A 48 8.52 2.78 7.73
N ILE A 49 8.15 4.07 7.82
CA ILE A 49 6.97 4.56 8.53
C ILE A 49 5.84 4.74 7.52
N PHE A 50 4.63 4.35 7.86
CA PHE A 50 3.45 4.51 7.01
C PHE A 50 2.23 4.99 7.81
N PRO A 51 1.29 5.72 7.16
CA PRO A 51 0.05 6.15 7.80
C PRO A 51 -1.01 5.05 7.75
N TRP A 52 -1.69 4.81 8.86
CA TRP A 52 -2.85 3.92 8.91
C TRP A 52 -3.76 4.30 10.07
N TYR A 53 -4.98 4.75 9.79
CA TYR A 53 -5.94 5.24 10.77
C TYR A 53 -7.38 5.11 10.25
N SER A 54 -8.36 5.17 11.15
CA SER A 54 -9.78 5.11 10.81
C SER A 54 -10.41 6.50 10.72
N PRO A 55 -11.52 6.67 10.00
CA PRO A 55 -12.26 7.93 9.97
C PRO A 55 -12.53 8.48 11.37
N GLY A 56 -12.29 9.77 11.58
CA GLY A 56 -12.47 10.45 12.87
C GLY A 56 -11.28 10.34 13.84
N GLN A 57 -10.26 9.57 13.51
CA GLN A 57 -9.00 9.55 14.23
C GLN A 57 -8.01 10.59 13.65
N PRO A 58 -7.04 11.09 14.44
CA PRO A 58 -5.89 11.76 13.87
C PRO A 58 -5.12 10.81 12.96
N VAL A 59 -4.27 11.32 12.09
CA VAL A 59 -3.33 10.48 11.33
C VAL A 59 -2.49 9.69 12.34
N LEU A 60 -2.42 8.38 12.18
CA LEU A 60 -1.57 7.51 12.98
C LEU A 60 -0.44 6.96 12.10
N TRP A 61 0.78 7.02 12.61
CA TRP A 61 1.99 6.60 11.93
C TRP A 61 2.55 5.34 12.58
N TRP A 62 2.89 4.37 11.73
CA TRP A 62 3.24 3.02 12.17
C TRP A 62 4.60 2.59 11.64
N SER A 63 5.33 1.86 12.47
CA SER A 63 6.57 1.16 12.12
C SER A 63 6.62 -0.16 12.89
N PRO A 64 5.91 -1.20 12.41
CA PRO A 64 5.87 -2.50 13.08
C PRO A 64 7.17 -3.26 12.92
N ASP A 65 7.49 -4.07 13.95
CA ASP A 65 8.53 -5.08 13.97
C ASP A 65 7.95 -6.33 14.69
N PRO A 66 7.89 -7.52 14.04
CA PRO A 66 8.40 -7.83 12.69
C PRO A 66 7.61 -7.17 11.55
N ARG A 67 8.27 -7.04 10.39
CA ARG A 67 7.73 -6.48 9.16
C ARG A 67 7.51 -7.56 8.11
N GLU A 68 6.32 -7.65 7.55
CA GLU A 68 6.04 -8.58 6.45
C GLU A 68 6.55 -8.01 5.14
N VAL A 69 7.36 -8.80 4.43
CA VAL A 69 7.96 -8.42 3.15
C VAL A 69 7.90 -9.57 2.15
N LEU A 70 7.88 -9.23 0.86
CA LEU A 70 7.97 -10.17 -0.24
C LEU A 70 9.20 -9.84 -1.08
N PHE A 71 10.10 -10.80 -1.23
CA PHE A 71 11.24 -10.69 -2.15
C PHE A 71 10.80 -11.17 -3.55
N PRO A 72 10.77 -10.28 -4.57
CA PRO A 72 10.35 -10.67 -5.91
C PRO A 72 11.11 -11.87 -6.47
N ALA A 73 12.41 -11.99 -6.17
CA ALA A 73 13.26 -13.11 -6.60
C ALA A 73 12.83 -14.46 -6.00
N GLU A 74 12.16 -14.46 -4.86
CA GLU A 74 11.71 -15.66 -4.14
C GLU A 74 10.24 -16.01 -4.41
N PHE A 75 9.50 -15.10 -5.07
CA PHE A 75 8.10 -15.30 -5.34
C PHE A 75 7.85 -16.54 -6.20
N ARG A 76 6.94 -17.38 -5.76
CA ARG A 76 6.56 -18.62 -6.47
C ARG A 76 5.08 -18.63 -6.75
N ARG A 77 4.73 -18.62 -8.02
CA ARG A 77 3.32 -18.75 -8.43
C ARG A 77 2.84 -20.19 -8.23
N SER A 78 1.64 -20.32 -7.72
CA SER A 78 0.97 -21.62 -7.68
C SER A 78 0.51 -22.04 -9.09
N ARG A 79 0.42 -23.35 -9.33
CA ARG A 79 -0.11 -23.89 -10.61
C ARG A 79 -1.51 -23.36 -10.93
N SER A 80 -2.34 -23.12 -9.90
CA SER A 80 -3.68 -22.56 -10.08
C SER A 80 -3.64 -21.11 -10.54
N LEU A 81 -2.70 -20.30 -10.03
CA LEU A 81 -2.52 -18.91 -10.46
C LEU A 81 -2.01 -18.85 -11.90
N ASP A 82 -1.03 -19.68 -12.28
CA ASP A 82 -0.56 -19.79 -13.67
C ASP A 82 -1.68 -20.15 -14.64
N LYS A 83 -2.55 -21.09 -14.25
CA LYS A 83 -3.73 -21.44 -15.04
C LYS A 83 -4.72 -20.28 -15.15
N ALA A 84 -4.92 -19.53 -14.04
CA ALA A 84 -5.81 -18.37 -14.03
C ALA A 84 -5.29 -17.25 -14.96
N MET A 85 -3.99 -16.95 -14.91
CA MET A 85 -3.35 -15.95 -15.78
C MET A 85 -3.50 -16.28 -17.26
N ARG A 86 -3.36 -17.58 -17.65
CA ARG A 86 -3.49 -17.99 -19.06
C ARG A 86 -4.94 -18.03 -19.57
N ASN A 87 -5.89 -18.42 -18.73
CA ASN A 87 -7.20 -18.88 -19.21
C ASN A 87 -8.35 -17.91 -18.89
N ARG A 88 -8.13 -16.82 -18.16
CA ARG A 88 -9.25 -15.96 -17.71
C ARG A 88 -9.45 -14.68 -18.52
N GLY A 89 -8.68 -14.47 -19.59
CA GLY A 89 -8.81 -13.28 -20.44
C GLY A 89 -8.58 -12.00 -19.66
N VAL A 90 -7.70 -12.03 -18.64
CA VAL A 90 -7.38 -10.84 -17.83
C VAL A 90 -6.23 -10.09 -18.48
N THR A 91 -6.46 -8.83 -18.78
CA THR A 91 -5.41 -7.89 -19.20
C THR A 91 -4.93 -7.12 -17.96
N VAL A 92 -3.61 -6.95 -17.82
CA VAL A 92 -3.02 -6.17 -16.72
C VAL A 92 -2.31 -4.96 -17.29
N THR A 93 -2.59 -3.79 -16.69
CA THR A 93 -2.00 -2.50 -17.03
C THR A 93 -1.35 -1.88 -15.80
N PHE A 94 -0.52 -0.86 -16.02
CA PHE A 94 0.10 -0.06 -14.96
C PHE A 94 -0.29 1.40 -15.17
N ASP A 95 -0.66 2.08 -14.08
CA ASP A 95 -0.91 3.53 -14.04
C ASP A 95 -1.94 4.06 -15.05
N CYS A 96 -2.84 3.19 -15.52
CA CYS A 96 -3.89 3.60 -16.46
C CYS A 96 -5.10 4.23 -15.77
N ASP A 97 -5.36 3.87 -14.51
CA ASP A 97 -6.54 4.35 -13.78
C ASP A 97 -6.31 4.30 -12.26
N PHE A 98 -5.26 4.97 -11.81
CA PHE A 98 -4.82 4.98 -10.41
C PHE A 98 -5.98 5.33 -9.45
N ALA A 99 -6.72 6.41 -9.77
CA ALA A 99 -7.81 6.85 -8.90
C ALA A 99 -8.90 5.79 -8.74
N ALA A 100 -9.28 5.09 -9.83
CA ALA A 100 -10.28 4.03 -9.76
C ALA A 100 -9.79 2.82 -8.95
N VAL A 101 -8.49 2.51 -8.99
CA VAL A 101 -7.91 1.45 -8.14
C VAL A 101 -7.99 1.84 -6.68
N VAL A 102 -7.61 3.07 -6.30
CA VAL A 102 -7.72 3.55 -4.91
C VAL A 102 -9.17 3.54 -4.45
N ASP A 103 -10.11 4.02 -5.28
CA ASP A 103 -11.55 4.02 -4.98
C ASP A 103 -12.09 2.59 -4.77
N ALA A 104 -11.66 1.65 -5.60
CA ALA A 104 -12.03 0.24 -5.45
C ALA A 104 -11.44 -0.41 -4.19
N CYS A 105 -10.23 -0.02 -3.79
CA CYS A 105 -9.61 -0.44 -2.54
C CYS A 105 -10.30 0.16 -1.31
N ALA A 106 -10.83 1.39 -1.44
CA ALA A 106 -11.57 2.08 -0.38
C ALA A 106 -13.01 1.57 -0.21
N ALA A 107 -13.54 0.82 -1.16
CA ALA A 107 -14.89 0.28 -1.06
C ALA A 107 -15.03 -0.65 0.16
N PRO A 108 -16.15 -0.60 0.90
CA PRO A 108 -16.41 -1.48 2.04
C PRO A 108 -16.26 -2.96 1.65
N ARG A 109 -15.54 -3.73 2.46
CA ARG A 109 -15.28 -5.16 2.21
C ARG A 109 -16.25 -6.08 2.94
N ASP A 110 -16.98 -5.55 3.92
CA ASP A 110 -17.93 -6.30 4.75
C ASP A 110 -19.16 -5.46 5.08
N ALA A 111 -20.15 -6.10 5.72
CA ALA A 111 -21.39 -5.46 6.16
C ALA A 111 -21.17 -4.43 7.29
N ALA A 112 -20.05 -4.43 7.96
CA ALA A 112 -19.70 -3.45 8.98
C ALA A 112 -19.23 -2.11 8.40
N GLY A 113 -18.91 -2.08 7.10
CA GLY A 113 -18.78 -0.86 6.31
C GLY A 113 -17.65 0.07 6.73
N GLY A 114 -16.42 -0.43 6.90
CA GLY A 114 -15.28 0.41 7.23
C GLY A 114 -14.17 0.36 6.19
N THR A 115 -13.51 1.50 5.97
CA THR A 115 -12.25 1.56 5.25
C THR A 115 -11.31 2.53 5.96
N TRP A 116 -10.02 2.21 5.94
CA TRP A 116 -8.97 3.12 6.42
C TRP A 116 -8.54 4.13 5.35
N ILE A 117 -8.94 3.90 4.09
CA ILE A 117 -8.65 4.82 2.99
C ILE A 117 -9.68 5.95 3.04
N THR A 118 -9.40 6.94 3.89
CA THR A 118 -10.24 8.15 4.01
C THR A 118 -10.13 9.02 2.76
N PRO A 119 -11.03 10.00 2.55
CA PRO A 119 -10.90 10.97 1.45
C PRO A 119 -9.54 11.69 1.44
N GLU A 120 -9.00 12.00 2.61
CA GLU A 120 -7.69 12.65 2.77
C GLU A 120 -6.55 11.71 2.35
N MET A 121 -6.61 10.43 2.74
CA MET A 121 -5.65 9.40 2.30
C MET A 121 -5.69 9.23 0.78
N ARG A 122 -6.91 9.13 0.21
CA ARG A 122 -7.09 9.05 -1.23
C ARG A 122 -6.44 10.24 -1.94
N ALA A 123 -6.72 11.46 -1.49
CA ALA A 123 -6.16 12.68 -2.07
C ALA A 123 -4.62 12.69 -1.99
N ALA A 124 -4.06 12.24 -0.87
CA ALA A 124 -2.63 12.15 -0.66
C ALA A 124 -1.95 11.17 -1.62
N TYR A 125 -2.51 9.98 -1.82
CA TYR A 125 -1.95 9.01 -2.78
C TYR A 125 -2.12 9.45 -4.24
N VAL A 126 -3.23 10.10 -4.59
CA VAL A 126 -3.40 10.71 -5.93
C VAL A 126 -2.35 11.80 -6.17
N ALA A 127 -2.02 12.60 -5.13
CA ALA A 127 -0.95 13.59 -5.23
C ALA A 127 0.43 12.94 -5.39
N LEU A 128 0.71 11.83 -4.69
CA LEU A 128 1.95 11.05 -4.90
C LEU A 128 2.01 10.44 -6.30
N HIS A 129 0.89 9.96 -6.84
CA HIS A 129 0.82 9.45 -8.20
C HIS A 129 1.12 10.53 -9.24
N ALA A 130 0.60 11.74 -9.07
CA ALA A 130 0.91 12.87 -9.95
C ALA A 130 2.39 13.28 -9.91
N LEU A 131 3.14 12.87 -8.87
CA LEU A 131 4.59 13.04 -8.74
C LEU A 131 5.38 11.79 -9.18
N GLU A 132 4.72 10.81 -9.80
CA GLU A 132 5.33 9.54 -10.25
C GLU A 132 5.96 8.71 -9.12
N LEU A 133 5.40 8.81 -7.89
CA LEU A 133 5.87 8.12 -6.69
C LEU A 133 4.91 7.03 -6.22
N ALA A 134 3.64 7.14 -6.55
CA ALA A 134 2.65 6.09 -6.30
C ALA A 134 2.16 5.50 -7.63
N HIS A 135 2.00 4.18 -7.66
CA HIS A 135 1.70 3.42 -8.86
C HIS A 135 0.57 2.44 -8.62
N SER A 136 -0.18 2.14 -9.67
CA SER A 136 -1.23 1.13 -9.65
C SER A 136 -0.99 0.01 -10.65
N VAL A 137 -1.59 -1.14 -10.36
CA VAL A 137 -1.65 -2.28 -11.27
C VAL A 137 -3.13 -2.67 -11.38
N GLU A 138 -3.67 -2.56 -12.60
CA GLU A 138 -5.07 -2.85 -12.91
C GLU A 138 -5.20 -4.22 -13.54
N ALA A 139 -6.09 -5.07 -13.01
CA ALA A 139 -6.55 -6.28 -13.66
C ALA A 139 -7.93 -6.04 -14.27
N ARG A 140 -8.02 -6.14 -15.61
CA ARG A 140 -9.26 -5.90 -16.35
C ARG A 140 -9.69 -7.15 -17.13
N ARG A 141 -11.00 -7.29 -17.30
CA ARG A 141 -11.60 -8.27 -18.19
C ARG A 141 -12.71 -7.61 -18.98
N ASP A 142 -12.71 -7.76 -20.30
CA ASP A 142 -13.68 -7.12 -21.20
C ASP A 142 -13.81 -5.59 -20.97
N GLY A 143 -12.67 -4.94 -20.61
CA GLY A 143 -12.60 -3.53 -20.27
C GLY A 143 -12.96 -3.18 -18.81
N GLU A 144 -13.63 -4.06 -18.09
CA GLU A 144 -14.00 -3.82 -16.70
C GLU A 144 -12.84 -4.04 -15.72
N LEU A 145 -12.72 -3.15 -14.75
CA LEU A 145 -11.74 -3.24 -13.66
C LEU A 145 -12.23 -4.27 -12.62
N ILE A 146 -11.64 -5.47 -12.63
CA ILE A 146 -12.06 -6.61 -11.79
C ILE A 146 -11.12 -6.88 -10.60
N GLY A 147 -9.99 -6.21 -10.53
CA GLY A 147 -9.03 -6.28 -9.42
C GLY A 147 -7.87 -5.35 -9.66
N GLY A 148 -7.05 -5.19 -8.66
CA GLY A 148 -5.86 -4.34 -8.74
C GLY A 148 -5.23 -4.13 -7.38
N LEU A 149 -4.14 -3.38 -7.39
CA LEU A 149 -3.41 -2.94 -6.21
C LEU A 149 -2.79 -1.56 -6.50
N TYR A 150 -2.44 -0.86 -5.44
CA TYR A 150 -1.61 0.33 -5.53
C TYR A 150 -0.58 0.37 -4.41
N GLY A 151 0.45 1.18 -4.60
CA GLY A 151 1.50 1.38 -3.62
C GLY A 151 2.43 2.51 -4.00
N VAL A 152 3.43 2.74 -3.15
CA VAL A 152 4.46 3.77 -3.32
C VAL A 152 5.77 3.09 -3.72
N ALA A 153 6.43 3.56 -4.79
CA ALA A 153 7.74 3.09 -5.22
C ALA A 153 8.82 4.09 -4.79
N LEU A 154 9.75 3.64 -3.96
CA LEU A 154 10.81 4.51 -3.47
C LEU A 154 12.09 3.71 -3.18
N GLY A 155 13.19 4.11 -3.82
CA GLY A 155 14.52 3.58 -3.52
C GLY A 155 14.66 2.06 -3.68
N GLY A 156 14.03 1.45 -4.69
CA GLY A 156 14.10 0.00 -4.91
C GLY A 156 13.10 -0.82 -4.07
N ILE A 157 12.21 -0.16 -3.33
CA ILE A 157 11.14 -0.78 -2.56
C ILE A 157 9.79 -0.35 -3.13
N PHE A 158 8.87 -1.30 -3.27
CA PHE A 158 7.46 -1.03 -3.51
C PHE A 158 6.68 -1.25 -2.21
N PHE A 159 6.16 -0.20 -1.62
CA PHE A 159 5.29 -0.26 -0.45
C PHE A 159 3.87 -0.54 -0.92
N GLY A 160 3.42 -1.78 -0.74
CA GLY A 160 2.08 -2.20 -1.14
C GLY A 160 1.04 -1.70 -0.16
N GLU A 161 0.21 -0.74 -0.58
CA GLU A 161 -0.75 -0.09 0.30
C GLU A 161 -2.06 -0.86 0.42
N SER A 162 -2.66 -1.22 -0.68
CA SER A 162 -3.91 -1.97 -0.68
C SER A 162 -4.13 -2.69 -1.99
N MET A 163 -4.98 -3.72 -1.93
CA MET A 163 -5.46 -4.43 -3.11
C MET A 163 -6.94 -4.79 -2.98
N PHE A 164 -7.60 -4.98 -4.11
CA PHE A 164 -8.99 -5.43 -4.17
C PHE A 164 -9.19 -6.49 -5.25
N ALA A 165 -10.25 -7.28 -5.12
CA ALA A 165 -10.67 -8.24 -6.13
C ALA A 165 -12.19 -8.30 -6.19
N ARG A 166 -12.77 -8.03 -7.37
CA ARG A 166 -14.19 -8.25 -7.70
C ARG A 166 -14.42 -9.60 -8.39
N ALA A 167 -13.34 -10.17 -8.92
CA ALA A 167 -13.36 -11.52 -9.51
C ALA A 167 -12.26 -12.39 -8.88
N ARG A 168 -12.52 -13.70 -8.87
CA ARG A 168 -11.59 -14.68 -8.30
C ARG A 168 -10.20 -14.54 -8.90
N ASP A 169 -9.17 -14.50 -8.04
CA ASP A 169 -7.75 -14.39 -8.33
C ASP A 169 -7.31 -13.06 -8.98
N ALA A 170 -8.19 -12.07 -9.19
CA ALA A 170 -7.85 -10.84 -9.92
C ALA A 170 -6.73 -10.05 -9.23
N SER A 171 -6.77 -9.87 -7.90
CA SER A 171 -5.70 -9.20 -7.15
C SER A 171 -4.40 -10.01 -7.15
N LYS A 172 -4.48 -11.34 -7.11
CA LYS A 172 -3.30 -12.22 -7.20
C LYS A 172 -2.63 -12.15 -8.57
N ILE A 173 -3.42 -12.01 -9.63
CA ILE A 173 -2.90 -11.80 -10.99
C ILE A 173 -2.19 -10.45 -11.06
N ALA A 174 -2.79 -9.37 -10.53
CA ALA A 174 -2.16 -8.05 -10.48
C ALA A 174 -0.82 -8.09 -9.71
N LEU A 175 -0.79 -8.74 -8.54
CA LEU A 175 0.44 -8.90 -7.75
C LEU A 175 1.50 -9.72 -8.50
N ALA A 176 1.12 -10.82 -9.14
CA ALA A 176 2.07 -11.63 -9.90
C ALA A 176 2.71 -10.84 -11.04
N VAL A 177 1.93 -10.03 -11.76
CA VAL A 177 2.44 -9.18 -12.84
C VAL A 177 3.30 -8.03 -12.29
N LEU A 178 2.96 -7.45 -11.13
CA LEU A 178 3.85 -6.50 -10.44
C LEU A 178 5.21 -7.15 -10.17
N VAL A 179 5.22 -8.32 -9.54
CA VAL A 179 6.45 -9.05 -9.20
C VAL A 179 7.30 -9.36 -10.44
N GLU A 180 6.68 -9.80 -11.54
CA GLU A 180 7.38 -10.05 -12.82
C GLU A 180 8.05 -8.80 -13.37
N ASN A 181 7.52 -7.62 -13.08
CA ASN A 181 8.02 -6.34 -13.55
C ASN A 181 8.97 -5.65 -12.57
N CYS A 182 9.15 -6.15 -11.35
CA CYS A 182 10.00 -5.55 -10.34
C CYS A 182 11.45 -5.40 -10.80
N ALA A 183 12.03 -6.45 -11.40
CA ALA A 183 13.42 -6.41 -11.86
C ALA A 183 13.66 -5.35 -12.93
N ALA A 184 12.72 -5.15 -13.86
CA ALA A 184 12.81 -4.13 -14.90
C ALA A 184 12.66 -2.69 -14.36
N ARG A 185 12.19 -2.55 -13.11
CA ARG A 185 11.97 -1.28 -12.40
C ARG A 185 12.93 -1.07 -11.23
N ASP A 186 13.95 -1.92 -11.12
CA ASP A 186 14.94 -1.89 -10.02
C ASP A 186 14.30 -2.00 -8.63
N ILE A 187 13.16 -2.74 -8.53
CA ILE A 187 12.46 -3.03 -7.26
C ILE A 187 12.92 -4.40 -6.75
N HIS A 188 13.52 -4.40 -5.58
CA HIS A 188 14.10 -5.61 -4.96
C HIS A 188 13.25 -6.14 -3.81
N LEU A 189 12.36 -5.32 -3.27
CA LEU A 189 11.52 -5.63 -2.12
C LEU A 189 10.10 -5.09 -2.33
N ILE A 190 9.09 -5.89 -1.99
CA ILE A 190 7.72 -5.41 -1.80
C ILE A 190 7.44 -5.44 -0.30
N ASP A 191 7.21 -4.28 0.27
CA ASP A 191 6.87 -4.11 1.67
C ASP A 191 5.35 -4.28 1.84
N CYS A 192 4.96 -5.31 2.58
CA CYS A 192 3.56 -5.63 2.86
C CYS A 192 3.11 -5.13 4.24
N GLN A 193 3.97 -4.45 4.98
CA GLN A 193 3.82 -3.85 6.30
C GLN A 193 3.44 -4.86 7.39
N LEU A 194 2.26 -5.45 7.30
CA LEU A 194 1.70 -6.38 8.28
C LEU A 194 1.38 -7.73 7.64
N ALA A 195 1.61 -8.79 8.38
CA ALA A 195 1.21 -10.13 7.95
C ALA A 195 -0.30 -10.21 7.72
N SER A 196 -0.68 -10.73 6.57
CA SER A 196 -2.08 -11.00 6.26
C SER A 196 -2.27 -12.41 5.72
N ALA A 197 -3.39 -13.06 6.08
CA ALA A 197 -3.74 -14.38 5.55
C ALA A 197 -3.89 -14.40 4.02
N HIS A 198 -3.99 -13.25 3.38
CA HIS A 198 -4.14 -13.12 1.94
C HIS A 198 -2.80 -13.27 1.19
N LEU A 199 -1.72 -12.85 1.83
CA LEU A 199 -0.34 -12.95 1.31
C LEU A 199 0.26 -14.33 1.57
#